data_17de2b01106fd6ab83d4d28f7c5e2ad1
#
_entry.id   17de2b01106fd6ab83d4d28f7c5e2ad1
#
_cell.length_a   1.000
_cell.length_b   1.000
_cell.length_c   1.000
_cell.angle_alpha   90.00
_cell.angle_beta   90.00
_cell.angle_gamma   90.00
#
_symmetry.space_group_name_H-M   'P 1'
#
loop_
_entity.id
_entity.type
_entity.pdbx_description
1 polymer ?
#
loop_
_entity_poly.entity_id
_entity_poly.type
_entity_poly.pdbx_seq_one_letter_code
_entity_poly.pdbx_strand_id
1 'polypeptide(L)'
;MPPGKRKPRTYDPAKIRAAVTAQFGHVADAVRELTPEQLARPSGLGDWSVADLAAHIAWIADSLASGLARPPAVVAEITAAEWPFATASLAGKISEAARETVSGAPLPELFDRASARLAEALAANPGGDRVLTLWVGDMTLADFMVTRTVELVVHTDDLNRAAGLDIPMERQALAACTRLLADALALKAPGGAVEVRIPPFAVVQCVEGPRHTRGTPPNVVETDPLTWMRLATGRTGWAEALDEALVSAGGERADLAALLPLMS
;
A
#
# COMPACT_ATOMS: atom_id res chain seq x y z
N MET A 1 -15.06 22.48 20.22
CA MET A 1 -15.58 21.12 20.07
C MET A 1 -14.43 20.23 19.60
N PRO A 2 -14.15 19.07 20.21
CA PRO A 2 -13.18 18.15 19.66
C PRO A 2 -13.59 17.77 18.23
N PRO A 3 -12.62 17.58 17.31
CA PRO A 3 -12.93 17.16 15.96
C PRO A 3 -13.70 15.83 16.04
N GLY A 4 -14.89 15.80 15.45
CA GLY A 4 -15.68 14.57 15.38
C GLY A 4 -14.83 13.48 14.73
N LYS A 5 -14.78 12.27 15.30
CA LYS A 5 -14.07 11.13 14.71
C LYS A 5 -14.52 10.99 13.25
N ARG A 6 -13.59 11.16 12.32
CA ARG A 6 -13.86 10.96 10.89
C ARG A 6 -14.32 9.50 10.72
N LYS A 7 -15.44 9.30 10.04
CA LYS A 7 -15.90 7.94 9.73
C LYS A 7 -14.86 7.27 8.84
N PRO A 8 -14.38 6.06 9.16
CA PRO A 8 -13.45 5.34 8.31
C PRO A 8 -13.98 5.22 6.88
N ARG A 9 -13.08 5.27 5.91
CA ARG A 9 -13.43 5.03 4.51
C ARG A 9 -13.84 3.58 4.34
N THR A 10 -14.89 3.35 3.59
CA THR A 10 -15.30 2.02 3.15
C THR A 10 -14.91 1.82 1.69
N TYR A 11 -14.45 0.63 1.36
CA TYR A 11 -14.08 0.25 0.01
C TYR A 11 -15.11 -0.74 -0.56
N ASP A 12 -15.43 -0.58 -1.83
CA ASP A 12 -16.29 -1.53 -2.55
C ASP A 12 -15.51 -2.85 -2.75
N PRO A 13 -15.97 -3.97 -2.15
CA PRO A 13 -15.23 -5.23 -2.19
C PRO A 13 -15.00 -5.75 -3.61
N ALA A 14 -15.95 -5.55 -4.53
CA ALA A 14 -15.81 -6.00 -5.91
C ALA A 14 -14.73 -5.23 -6.66
N LYS A 15 -14.69 -3.89 -6.46
CA LYS A 15 -13.65 -3.04 -7.07
C LYS A 15 -12.27 -3.34 -6.54
N ILE A 16 -12.13 -3.54 -5.23
CA ILE A 16 -10.81 -3.86 -4.64
C ILE A 16 -10.36 -5.26 -5.03
N ARG A 17 -11.28 -6.23 -5.11
CA ARG A 17 -10.98 -7.56 -5.64
C ARG A 17 -10.43 -7.48 -7.08
N ALA A 18 -11.10 -6.75 -7.95
CA ALA A 18 -10.64 -6.55 -9.31
C ALA A 18 -9.26 -5.88 -9.36
N ALA A 19 -9.05 -4.85 -8.53
CA ALA A 19 -7.79 -4.11 -8.47
C ALA A 19 -6.62 -4.97 -8.01
N VAL A 20 -6.76 -5.74 -6.91
CA VAL A 20 -5.69 -6.61 -6.40
C VAL A 20 -5.35 -7.71 -7.40
N THR A 21 -6.36 -8.31 -8.03
CA THR A 21 -6.16 -9.37 -9.04
C THR A 21 -5.46 -8.84 -10.29
N ALA A 22 -5.92 -7.69 -10.81
CA ALA A 22 -5.33 -7.10 -12.01
C ALA A 22 -3.88 -6.63 -11.77
N GLN A 23 -3.61 -5.94 -10.65
CA GLN A 23 -2.25 -5.51 -10.34
C GLN A 23 -1.30 -6.69 -10.15
N PHE A 24 -1.73 -7.75 -9.46
CA PHE A 24 -0.92 -8.96 -9.33
C PHE A 24 -0.68 -9.63 -10.70
N GLY A 25 -1.68 -9.65 -11.58
CA GLY A 25 -1.55 -10.17 -12.95
C GLY A 25 -0.50 -9.42 -13.76
N HIS A 26 -0.49 -8.07 -13.72
CA HIS A 26 0.52 -7.26 -14.39
C HIS A 26 1.94 -7.61 -13.94
N VAL A 27 2.16 -7.79 -12.63
CA VAL A 27 3.47 -8.20 -12.12
C VAL A 27 3.81 -9.63 -12.53
N ALA A 28 2.85 -10.57 -12.46
CA ALA A 28 3.06 -11.95 -12.84
C ALA A 28 3.50 -12.08 -14.31
N ASP A 29 2.90 -11.32 -15.20
CA ASP A 29 3.26 -11.30 -16.62
C ASP A 29 4.68 -10.74 -16.82
N ALA A 30 5.03 -9.65 -16.15
CA ALA A 30 6.36 -9.06 -16.27
C ALA A 30 7.46 -9.95 -15.68
N VAL A 31 7.20 -10.62 -14.55
CA VAL A 31 8.19 -11.50 -13.89
C VAL A 31 8.55 -12.71 -14.75
N ARG A 32 7.63 -13.21 -15.59
CA ARG A 32 7.92 -14.32 -16.52
C ARG A 32 8.95 -13.97 -17.59
N GLU A 33 9.09 -12.68 -17.92
CA GLU A 33 9.99 -12.16 -18.94
C GLU A 33 11.34 -11.69 -18.36
N LEU A 34 11.54 -11.73 -17.04
CA LEU A 34 12.79 -11.28 -16.40
C LEU A 34 13.96 -12.20 -16.74
N THR A 35 15.06 -11.60 -17.17
CA THR A 35 16.31 -12.33 -17.42
C THR A 35 17.03 -12.67 -16.10
N PRO A 36 17.93 -13.68 -16.09
CA PRO A 36 18.75 -14.00 -14.92
C PRO A 36 19.56 -12.79 -14.41
N GLU A 37 20.03 -11.93 -15.31
CA GLU A 37 20.78 -10.72 -14.98
C GLU A 37 19.90 -9.68 -14.28
N GLN A 38 18.65 -9.52 -14.72
CA GLN A 38 17.69 -8.63 -14.07
C GLN A 38 17.31 -9.18 -12.68
N LEU A 39 17.07 -10.48 -12.55
CA LEU A 39 16.74 -11.13 -11.29
C LEU A 39 17.85 -10.99 -10.24
N ALA A 40 19.11 -10.96 -10.66
CA ALA A 40 20.26 -10.80 -9.77
C ALA A 40 20.52 -9.34 -9.33
N ARG A 41 19.86 -8.34 -9.92
CA ARG A 41 20.05 -6.92 -9.54
C ARG A 41 19.60 -6.66 -8.11
N PRO A 42 20.22 -5.70 -7.40
CA PRO A 42 19.72 -5.22 -6.12
C PRO A 42 18.32 -4.60 -6.31
N SER A 43 17.39 -4.92 -5.41
CA SER A 43 16.03 -4.34 -5.44
C SER A 43 15.96 -2.92 -4.88
N GLY A 44 16.99 -2.47 -4.17
CA GLY A 44 16.99 -1.24 -3.37
C GLY A 44 16.32 -1.39 -1.99
N LEU A 45 15.90 -2.60 -1.63
CA LEU A 45 15.28 -2.92 -0.34
C LEU A 45 16.23 -3.76 0.51
N GLY A 46 17.11 -3.09 1.24
CA GLY A 46 18.14 -3.75 2.05
C GLY A 46 19.04 -4.66 1.21
N ASP A 47 19.13 -5.92 1.58
CA ASP A 47 19.95 -6.95 0.92
C ASP A 47 19.20 -7.77 -0.15
N TRP A 48 17.95 -7.40 -0.47
CA TRP A 48 17.12 -8.13 -1.40
C TRP A 48 17.54 -7.91 -2.86
N SER A 49 17.56 -9.00 -3.61
CA SER A 49 17.60 -8.98 -5.07
C SER A 49 16.22 -8.71 -5.68
N VAL A 50 16.16 -8.45 -6.97
CA VAL A 50 14.90 -8.42 -7.74
C VAL A 50 14.16 -9.77 -7.64
N ALA A 51 14.89 -10.90 -7.61
CA ALA A 51 14.29 -12.20 -7.41
C ALA A 51 13.60 -12.33 -6.04
N ASP A 52 14.24 -11.84 -4.96
CA ASP A 52 13.65 -11.86 -3.62
C ASP A 52 12.40 -10.98 -3.55
N LEU A 53 12.44 -9.79 -4.18
CA LEU A 53 11.30 -8.88 -4.27
C LEU A 53 10.14 -9.51 -5.06
N ALA A 54 10.41 -10.12 -6.22
CA ALA A 54 9.40 -10.82 -7.00
C ALA A 54 8.75 -11.96 -6.20
N ALA A 55 9.55 -12.70 -5.49
CA ALA A 55 9.10 -13.77 -4.64
C ALA A 55 8.24 -13.27 -3.46
N HIS A 56 8.61 -12.15 -2.85
CA HIS A 56 7.79 -11.49 -1.83
C HIS A 56 6.42 -11.05 -2.40
N ILE A 57 6.38 -10.56 -3.65
CA ILE A 57 5.11 -10.20 -4.30
C ILE A 57 4.20 -11.42 -4.48
N ALA A 58 4.75 -12.57 -4.86
CA ALA A 58 3.98 -13.82 -4.93
C ALA A 58 3.42 -14.20 -3.54
N TRP A 59 4.23 -14.04 -2.48
CA TRP A 59 3.78 -14.26 -1.11
C TRP A 59 2.66 -13.29 -0.68
N ILE A 60 2.70 -12.01 -1.09
CA ILE A 60 1.63 -11.03 -0.80
C ILE A 60 0.29 -11.55 -1.30
N ALA A 61 0.21 -12.06 -2.53
CA ALA A 61 -1.01 -12.63 -3.10
C ALA A 61 -1.42 -13.92 -2.37
N ASP A 62 -0.46 -14.81 -2.09
CA ASP A 62 -0.71 -16.05 -1.35
C ASP A 62 -1.18 -15.81 0.09
N SER A 63 -0.72 -14.74 0.73
CA SER A 63 -1.13 -14.36 2.10
C SER A 63 -2.63 -14.11 2.23
N LEU A 64 -3.27 -13.60 1.17
CA LEU A 64 -4.70 -13.40 1.12
C LEU A 64 -5.44 -14.75 1.11
N ALA A 65 -5.03 -15.68 0.26
CA ALA A 65 -5.60 -17.03 0.20
C ALA A 65 -5.37 -17.78 1.52
N SER A 66 -4.18 -17.66 2.10
CA SER A 66 -3.82 -18.26 3.37
C SER A 66 -4.62 -17.68 4.55
N GLY A 67 -4.89 -16.39 4.57
CA GLY A 67 -5.78 -15.74 5.54
C GLY A 67 -7.22 -16.25 5.43
N LEU A 68 -7.71 -16.40 4.21
CA LEU A 68 -9.06 -16.93 3.94
C LEU A 68 -9.23 -18.41 4.31
N ALA A 69 -8.17 -19.20 4.29
CA ALA A 69 -8.21 -20.60 4.68
C ALA A 69 -8.31 -20.82 6.21
N ARG A 70 -8.02 -19.79 7.02
CA ARG A 70 -8.14 -19.85 8.48
C ARG A 70 -9.58 -19.68 8.93
N PRO A 71 -9.97 -20.15 10.13
CA PRO A 71 -11.24 -19.80 10.73
C PRO A 71 -11.41 -18.28 10.83
N PRO A 72 -12.62 -17.75 10.57
CA PRO A 72 -12.85 -16.31 10.69
C PRO A 72 -12.77 -15.86 12.16
N ALA A 73 -12.26 -14.65 12.39
CA ALA A 73 -12.38 -13.98 13.66
C ALA A 73 -13.81 -13.37 13.81
N VAL A 74 -14.13 -13.00 15.05
CA VAL A 74 -15.48 -12.50 15.39
C VAL A 74 -15.60 -10.99 15.14
N VAL A 75 -14.55 -10.23 15.44
CA VAL A 75 -14.54 -8.76 15.40
C VAL A 75 -13.24 -8.28 14.77
N ALA A 76 -13.31 -7.31 13.88
CA ALA A 76 -12.14 -6.63 13.36
C ALA A 76 -11.54 -5.72 14.44
N GLU A 77 -10.23 -5.82 14.64
CA GLU A 77 -9.47 -5.07 15.65
C GLU A 77 -8.85 -3.80 15.04
N ILE A 78 -8.45 -3.87 13.79
CA ILE A 78 -7.81 -2.76 13.07
C ILE A 78 -8.46 -2.49 11.71
N THR A 79 -8.35 -1.26 11.26
CA THR A 79 -8.80 -0.81 9.94
C THR A 79 -7.63 -0.73 8.96
N ALA A 80 -7.94 -0.61 7.66
CA ALA A 80 -6.91 -0.39 6.63
C ALA A 80 -6.02 0.83 6.93
N ALA A 81 -6.57 1.93 7.47
CA ALA A 81 -5.80 3.14 7.77
C ALA A 81 -4.83 2.99 8.96
N GLU A 82 -5.07 2.06 9.87
CA GLU A 82 -4.21 1.74 11.02
C GLU A 82 -3.09 0.76 10.66
N TRP A 83 -3.29 -0.02 9.59
CA TRP A 83 -2.36 -1.07 9.16
C TRP A 83 -0.91 -0.58 8.93
N PRO A 84 -0.61 0.60 8.33
CA PRO A 84 0.77 1.06 8.16
C PRO A 84 1.55 1.14 9.48
N PHE A 85 0.89 1.49 10.57
CA PHE A 85 1.51 1.60 11.90
C PHE A 85 1.66 0.25 12.59
N ALA A 86 0.73 -0.67 12.36
CA ALA A 86 0.79 -2.02 12.91
C ALA A 86 1.90 -2.87 12.28
N THR A 87 2.22 -2.67 10.99
CA THR A 87 3.23 -3.45 10.27
C THR A 87 4.66 -3.04 10.59
N ALA A 88 4.91 -1.79 10.98
CA ALA A 88 6.26 -1.28 11.24
C ALA A 88 7.06 -2.14 12.24
N SER A 89 6.40 -2.68 13.27
CA SER A 89 7.03 -3.56 14.27
C SER A 89 7.22 -5.01 13.82
N LEU A 90 6.63 -5.40 12.69
CA LEU A 90 6.59 -6.78 12.20
C LEU A 90 7.38 -6.98 10.90
N ALA A 91 7.98 -5.92 10.34
CA ALA A 91 8.67 -5.96 9.06
C ALA A 91 9.72 -7.09 8.97
N GLY A 92 10.53 -7.29 10.01
CA GLY A 92 11.52 -8.38 10.06
C GLY A 92 10.89 -9.78 10.00
N LYS A 93 9.80 -10.01 10.75
CA LYS A 93 9.09 -11.31 10.76
C LYS A 93 8.39 -11.58 9.43
N ILE A 94 7.84 -10.55 8.81
CA ILE A 94 7.19 -10.65 7.49
C ILE A 94 8.24 -11.01 6.43
N SER A 95 9.40 -10.36 6.47
CA SER A 95 10.52 -10.64 5.57
C SER A 95 11.03 -12.08 5.71
N GLU A 96 11.19 -12.58 6.94
CA GLU A 96 11.63 -13.95 7.21
C GLU A 96 10.61 -14.98 6.69
N ALA A 97 9.32 -14.79 6.99
CA ALA A 97 8.25 -15.67 6.52
C ALA A 97 8.13 -15.70 4.98
N ALA A 98 8.32 -14.55 4.32
CA ALA A 98 8.35 -14.46 2.87
C ALA A 98 9.50 -15.28 2.29
N ARG A 99 10.72 -15.15 2.84
CA ARG A 99 11.91 -15.91 2.42
C ARG A 99 11.73 -17.42 2.61
N GLU A 100 11.17 -17.86 3.73
CA GLU A 100 10.90 -19.29 4.00
C GLU A 100 9.90 -19.89 3.00
N THR A 101 8.85 -19.15 2.69
CA THR A 101 7.78 -19.61 1.77
C THR A 101 8.29 -19.75 0.33
N VAL A 102 9.29 -18.98 -0.03
CA VAL A 102 9.84 -18.86 -1.38
C VAL A 102 11.01 -19.78 -1.66
N SER A 103 11.66 -20.33 -0.62
CA SER A 103 12.86 -21.13 -0.79
C SER A 103 12.60 -22.39 -1.64
N GLY A 104 13.13 -22.41 -2.86
CA GLY A 104 13.30 -23.61 -3.67
C GLY A 104 12.40 -23.81 -4.87
N ALA A 105 11.35 -23.00 -5.09
CA ALA A 105 10.53 -23.09 -6.30
C ALA A 105 10.90 -22.00 -7.33
N PRO A 106 10.88 -22.33 -8.64
CA PRO A 106 11.04 -21.30 -9.69
C PRO A 106 9.98 -20.20 -9.58
N LEU A 107 10.37 -18.94 -9.82
CA LEU A 107 9.43 -17.79 -9.74
C LEU A 107 8.15 -17.97 -10.57
N PRO A 108 8.18 -18.44 -11.83
CA PRO A 108 6.95 -18.66 -12.59
C PRO A 108 5.97 -19.60 -11.89
N GLU A 109 6.46 -20.70 -11.30
CA GLU A 109 5.62 -21.65 -10.56
C GLU A 109 5.04 -21.04 -9.27
N LEU A 110 5.80 -20.15 -8.60
CA LEU A 110 5.30 -19.43 -7.44
C LEU A 110 4.14 -18.52 -7.82
N PHE A 111 4.28 -17.75 -8.89
CA PHE A 111 3.26 -16.85 -9.39
C PHE A 111 2.01 -17.60 -9.90
N ASP A 112 2.19 -18.70 -10.63
CA ASP A 112 1.07 -19.53 -11.12
C ASP A 112 0.27 -20.10 -9.95
N ARG A 113 0.96 -20.64 -8.94
CA ARG A 113 0.34 -21.17 -7.74
C ARG A 113 -0.37 -20.08 -6.94
N ALA A 114 0.26 -18.92 -6.74
CA ALA A 114 -0.34 -17.80 -6.03
C ALA A 114 -1.58 -17.26 -6.76
N SER A 115 -1.53 -17.15 -8.10
CA SER A 115 -2.67 -16.75 -8.93
C SER A 115 -3.85 -17.70 -8.79
N ALA A 116 -3.61 -19.00 -8.89
CA ALA A 116 -4.67 -20.01 -8.79
C ALA A 116 -5.32 -20.00 -7.40
N ARG A 117 -4.51 -19.99 -6.34
CA ARG A 117 -5.00 -19.95 -4.95
C ARG A 117 -5.75 -18.66 -4.63
N LEU A 118 -5.26 -17.52 -5.10
CA LEU A 118 -5.94 -16.23 -4.95
C LEU A 118 -7.30 -16.24 -5.63
N ALA A 119 -7.38 -16.70 -6.88
CA ALA A 119 -8.62 -16.76 -7.65
C ALA A 119 -9.66 -17.68 -6.98
N GLU A 120 -9.26 -18.87 -6.54
CA GLU A 120 -10.12 -19.82 -5.85
C GLU A 120 -10.64 -19.26 -4.53
N ALA A 121 -9.72 -18.73 -3.69
CA ALA A 121 -10.06 -18.18 -2.38
C ALA A 121 -11.02 -16.98 -2.48
N LEU A 122 -10.79 -16.09 -3.44
CA LEU A 122 -11.66 -14.94 -3.69
C LEU A 122 -13.03 -15.37 -4.28
N ALA A 123 -13.09 -16.36 -5.13
CA ALA A 123 -14.37 -16.89 -5.67
C ALA A 123 -15.22 -17.52 -4.56
N ALA A 124 -14.60 -18.24 -3.62
CA ALA A 124 -15.28 -18.82 -2.47
C ALA A 124 -15.75 -17.79 -1.43
N ASN A 125 -15.22 -16.56 -1.47
CA ASN A 125 -15.53 -15.49 -0.51
C ASN A 125 -15.95 -14.20 -1.23
N PRO A 126 -17.16 -14.13 -1.82
CA PRO A 126 -17.58 -13.00 -2.66
C PRO A 126 -17.81 -11.70 -1.87
N GLY A 127 -18.13 -11.77 -0.59
CA GLY A 127 -18.32 -10.60 0.29
C GLY A 127 -17.00 -9.95 0.72
N GLY A 128 -17.11 -8.84 1.46
CA GLY A 128 -15.98 -8.13 2.06
C GLY A 128 -15.97 -8.16 3.58
N ASP A 129 -17.04 -8.66 4.20
CA ASP A 129 -17.29 -8.52 5.65
C ASP A 129 -16.63 -9.61 6.49
N ARG A 130 -16.18 -10.70 5.87
CA ARG A 130 -15.46 -11.77 6.57
C ARG A 130 -14.26 -11.19 7.31
N VAL A 131 -14.13 -11.47 8.60
CA VAL A 131 -12.99 -11.04 9.41
C VAL A 131 -11.90 -12.10 9.35
N LEU A 132 -10.69 -11.70 9.00
CA LEU A 132 -9.52 -12.55 8.90
C LEU A 132 -8.66 -12.42 10.14
N THR A 133 -8.16 -13.56 10.64
CA THR A 133 -7.15 -13.59 11.71
C THR A 133 -5.76 -13.39 11.10
N LEU A 134 -5.13 -12.25 11.42
CA LEU A 134 -3.86 -11.83 10.86
C LEU A 134 -2.83 -11.53 11.97
N TRP A 135 -1.55 -11.53 11.62
CA TRP A 135 -0.47 -11.22 12.58
C TRP A 135 -0.47 -9.76 13.06
N VAL A 136 -1.04 -8.88 12.25
CA VAL A 136 -1.11 -7.43 12.52
C VAL A 136 -2.35 -7.03 13.32
N GLY A 137 -3.24 -7.97 13.62
CA GLY A 137 -4.57 -7.77 14.18
C GLY A 137 -5.67 -8.16 13.21
N ASP A 138 -6.82 -8.56 13.75
CA ASP A 138 -7.95 -9.04 12.96
C ASP A 138 -8.55 -7.92 12.11
N MET A 139 -8.86 -8.21 10.84
CA MET A 139 -9.25 -7.21 9.84
C MET A 139 -10.33 -7.76 8.91
N THR A 140 -11.22 -6.90 8.40
CA THR A 140 -12.18 -7.32 7.36
C THR A 140 -11.45 -7.72 6.08
N LEU A 141 -12.03 -8.65 5.32
CA LEU A 141 -11.48 -9.04 4.01
C LEU A 141 -11.34 -7.84 3.06
N ALA A 142 -12.33 -6.92 3.09
CA ALA A 142 -12.27 -5.69 2.29
C ALA A 142 -11.03 -4.85 2.64
N ASP A 143 -10.80 -4.57 3.92
CA ASP A 143 -9.65 -3.81 4.38
C ASP A 143 -8.33 -4.54 4.11
N PHE A 144 -8.28 -5.86 4.30
CA PHE A 144 -7.08 -6.64 4.00
C PHE A 144 -6.74 -6.64 2.51
N MET A 145 -7.72 -6.76 1.62
CA MET A 145 -7.48 -6.61 0.19
C MET A 145 -6.91 -5.22 -0.16
N VAL A 146 -7.35 -4.16 0.51
CA VAL A 146 -6.78 -2.82 0.31
C VAL A 146 -5.32 -2.78 0.73
N THR A 147 -4.95 -3.37 1.86
CA THR A 147 -3.53 -3.42 2.29
C THR A 147 -2.67 -4.19 1.30
N ARG A 148 -3.18 -5.32 0.74
CA ARG A 148 -2.47 -6.07 -0.31
C ARG A 148 -2.32 -5.26 -1.59
N THR A 149 -3.33 -4.43 -1.92
CA THR A 149 -3.24 -3.51 -3.05
C THR A 149 -2.13 -2.46 -2.84
N VAL A 150 -1.96 -1.94 -1.62
CA VAL A 150 -0.84 -1.03 -1.29
C VAL A 150 0.51 -1.72 -1.52
N GLU A 151 0.71 -2.90 -0.94
CA GLU A 151 1.94 -3.69 -1.12
C GLU A 151 2.25 -3.93 -2.61
N LEU A 152 1.23 -4.34 -3.39
CA LEU A 152 1.41 -4.59 -4.82
C LEU A 152 1.80 -3.33 -5.59
N VAL A 153 1.18 -2.18 -5.31
CA VAL A 153 1.50 -0.91 -5.98
C VAL A 153 2.92 -0.45 -5.63
N VAL A 154 3.28 -0.49 -4.34
CA VAL A 154 4.61 -0.09 -3.85
C VAL A 154 5.69 -0.95 -4.46
N HIS A 155 5.52 -2.27 -4.42
CA HIS A 155 6.53 -3.19 -4.93
C HIS A 155 6.55 -3.31 -6.46
N THR A 156 5.46 -2.93 -7.15
CA THR A 156 5.50 -2.71 -8.61
C THR A 156 6.43 -1.56 -8.95
N ASP A 157 6.37 -0.44 -8.22
CA ASP A 157 7.29 0.69 -8.39
C ASP A 157 8.74 0.29 -8.07
N ASP A 158 8.94 -0.47 -7.01
CA ASP A 158 10.27 -0.98 -6.65
C ASP A 158 10.86 -1.88 -7.77
N LEU A 159 10.06 -2.79 -8.35
CA LEU A 159 10.46 -3.62 -9.49
C LEU A 159 10.78 -2.79 -10.75
N ASN A 160 9.93 -1.82 -11.07
CA ASN A 160 10.13 -0.94 -12.22
C ASN A 160 11.47 -0.23 -12.12
N ARG A 161 11.81 0.31 -10.96
CA ARG A 161 13.07 1.02 -10.73
C ARG A 161 14.28 0.08 -10.72
N ALA A 162 14.18 -1.08 -10.06
CA ALA A 162 15.31 -2.00 -9.88
C ALA A 162 15.65 -2.77 -11.17
N ALA A 163 14.65 -3.26 -11.88
CA ALA A 163 14.82 -4.09 -13.06
C ALA A 163 14.77 -3.30 -14.39
N GLY A 164 14.42 -1.99 -14.35
CA GLY A 164 14.25 -1.16 -15.54
C GLY A 164 13.01 -1.57 -16.33
N LEU A 165 11.89 -1.82 -15.65
CA LEU A 165 10.63 -2.24 -16.24
C LEU A 165 9.64 -1.07 -16.31
N ASP A 166 8.53 -1.28 -17.01
CA ASP A 166 7.38 -0.36 -17.07
C ASP A 166 6.09 -1.16 -16.86
N ILE A 167 6.02 -1.85 -15.71
CA ILE A 167 4.83 -2.60 -15.31
C ILE A 167 3.72 -1.59 -15.03
N PRO A 168 2.55 -1.71 -15.69
CA PRO A 168 1.49 -0.74 -15.50
C PRO A 168 0.89 -0.83 -14.08
N MET A 169 0.55 0.33 -13.53
CA MET A 169 -0.22 0.43 -12.29
C MET A 169 -1.72 0.48 -12.61
N GLU A 170 -2.45 -0.52 -12.13
CA GLU A 170 -3.90 -0.54 -12.28
C GLU A 170 -4.50 0.68 -11.56
N ARG A 171 -5.39 1.41 -12.27
CA ARG A 171 -5.89 2.70 -11.80
C ARG A 171 -6.61 2.63 -10.44
N GLN A 172 -7.41 1.57 -10.20
CA GLN A 172 -8.12 1.41 -8.92
C GLN A 172 -7.17 0.95 -7.81
N ALA A 173 -6.11 0.19 -8.15
CA ALA A 173 -5.06 -0.18 -7.21
C ALA A 173 -4.31 1.07 -6.71
N LEU A 174 -3.85 1.91 -7.63
CA LEU A 174 -3.18 3.17 -7.28
C LEU A 174 -4.11 4.11 -6.51
N ALA A 175 -5.40 4.18 -6.87
CA ALA A 175 -6.39 4.97 -6.15
C ALA A 175 -6.64 4.46 -4.72
N ALA A 176 -6.68 3.15 -4.51
CA ALA A 176 -6.85 2.55 -3.19
C ALA A 176 -5.61 2.79 -2.31
N CYS A 177 -4.41 2.59 -2.87
CA CYS A 177 -3.13 2.88 -2.22
C CYS A 177 -3.06 4.35 -1.78
N THR A 178 -3.32 5.29 -2.70
CA THR A 178 -3.33 6.73 -2.41
C THR A 178 -4.28 7.09 -1.27
N ARG A 179 -5.50 6.56 -1.30
CA ARG A 179 -6.53 6.86 -0.29
C ARG A 179 -6.19 6.29 1.07
N LEU A 180 -5.70 5.05 1.13
CA LEU A 180 -5.29 4.43 2.40
C LEU A 180 -4.18 5.24 3.05
N LEU A 181 -3.12 5.57 2.32
CA LEU A 181 -1.99 6.33 2.83
C LEU A 181 -2.40 7.77 3.24
N ALA A 182 -3.31 8.41 2.49
CA ALA A 182 -3.85 9.72 2.87
C ALA A 182 -4.70 9.67 4.16
N ASP A 183 -5.53 8.63 4.31
CA ASP A 183 -6.31 8.43 5.53
C ASP A 183 -5.41 8.06 6.73
N ALA A 184 -4.32 7.31 6.52
CA ALA A 184 -3.30 7.04 7.52
C ALA A 184 -2.57 8.31 7.99
N LEU A 185 -2.21 9.23 7.06
CA LEU A 185 -1.66 10.53 7.44
C LEU A 185 -2.64 11.32 8.33
N ALA A 186 -3.92 11.38 7.95
CA ALA A 186 -4.93 12.07 8.73
C ALA A 186 -5.19 11.42 10.10
N LEU A 187 -4.92 10.12 10.24
CA LEU A 187 -4.96 9.39 11.50
C LEU A 187 -3.72 9.67 12.36
N LYS A 188 -2.51 9.69 11.75
CA LYS A 188 -1.23 9.98 12.42
C LYS A 188 -1.18 11.41 12.97
N ALA A 189 -1.70 12.37 12.21
CA ALA A 189 -1.69 13.79 12.54
C ALA A 189 -3.11 14.39 12.42
N PRO A 190 -4.00 14.09 13.39
CA PRO A 190 -5.39 14.54 13.30
C PRO A 190 -5.48 16.06 13.41
N GLY A 191 -6.31 16.67 12.56
CA GLY A 191 -6.51 18.11 12.57
C GLY A 191 -7.12 18.63 11.27
N GLY A 192 -7.02 19.94 11.05
CA GLY A 192 -7.60 20.60 9.87
C GLY A 192 -6.81 21.84 9.45
N ALA A 193 -5.55 21.96 9.91
CA ALA A 193 -4.73 23.12 9.60
C ALA A 193 -4.03 23.02 8.22
N VAL A 194 -3.84 21.81 7.71
CA VAL A 194 -3.23 21.53 6.40
C VAL A 194 -4.19 20.72 5.55
N GLU A 195 -4.36 21.09 4.30
CA GLU A 195 -5.07 20.32 3.29
C GLU A 195 -4.06 19.65 2.35
N VAL A 196 -4.10 18.32 2.28
CA VAL A 196 -3.25 17.51 1.40
C VAL A 196 -4.08 17.01 0.24
N ARG A 197 -3.69 17.38 -0.97
CA ARG A 197 -4.35 17.06 -2.23
C ARG A 197 -3.51 16.10 -3.04
N ILE A 198 -4.12 15.01 -3.45
CA ILE A 198 -3.49 14.01 -4.31
C ILE A 198 -4.46 13.70 -5.46
N PRO A 199 -4.56 14.61 -6.44
CA PRO A 199 -5.50 14.45 -7.54
C PRO A 199 -5.11 13.24 -8.42
N PRO A 200 -6.07 12.50 -8.98
CA PRO A 200 -7.52 12.71 -8.83
C PRO A 200 -8.15 11.89 -7.70
N PHE A 201 -7.36 11.32 -6.76
CA PHE A 201 -7.82 10.22 -5.90
C PHE A 201 -8.18 10.63 -4.47
N ALA A 202 -7.51 11.61 -3.87
CA ALA A 202 -7.74 11.96 -2.48
C ALA A 202 -7.55 13.45 -2.18
N VAL A 203 -8.30 13.92 -1.19
CA VAL A 203 -8.06 15.16 -0.44
C VAL A 203 -8.30 14.83 1.03
N VAL A 204 -7.35 15.16 1.89
CA VAL A 204 -7.48 14.99 3.34
C VAL A 204 -7.07 16.26 4.07
N GLN A 205 -7.60 16.46 5.27
CA GLN A 205 -7.13 17.49 6.20
C GLN A 205 -6.40 16.81 7.35
N CYS A 206 -5.26 17.36 7.74
CA CYS A 206 -4.40 16.87 8.81
C CYS A 206 -3.81 18.04 9.58
N VAL A 207 -2.97 17.72 10.56
CA VAL A 207 -2.25 18.63 11.44
C VAL A 207 -3.17 19.47 12.33
N GLU A 208 -2.87 19.48 13.63
CA GLU A 208 -3.60 20.27 14.61
C GLU A 208 -3.44 21.78 14.34
N GLY A 209 -4.51 22.52 14.57
CA GLY A 209 -4.52 23.97 14.42
C GLY A 209 -5.84 24.51 13.91
N PRO A 210 -5.90 25.80 13.51
CA PRO A 210 -7.12 26.42 13.01
C PRO A 210 -7.65 25.69 11.77
N ARG A 211 -8.91 25.27 11.86
CA ARG A 211 -9.56 24.61 10.72
C ARG A 211 -10.02 25.65 9.71
N HIS A 212 -9.62 25.46 8.47
CA HIS A 212 -10.14 26.25 7.37
C HIS A 212 -11.49 25.68 6.92
N THR A 213 -12.49 26.58 6.78
CA THR A 213 -13.87 26.16 6.43
C THR A 213 -14.44 26.89 5.22
N ARG A 214 -13.82 27.96 4.73
CA ARG A 214 -14.28 28.77 3.60
C ARG A 214 -13.11 29.43 2.84
N GLY A 215 -13.22 29.46 1.52
CA GLY A 215 -12.19 30.05 0.65
C GLY A 215 -10.99 29.14 0.41
N THR A 216 -9.85 29.69 0.03
CA THR A 216 -8.61 28.95 -0.22
C THR A 216 -7.94 28.57 1.10
N PRO A 217 -7.59 27.30 1.33
CA PRO A 217 -6.86 26.90 2.53
C PRO A 217 -5.52 27.62 2.64
N PRO A 218 -5.12 28.10 3.84
CA PRO A 218 -3.86 28.82 4.03
C PRO A 218 -2.63 27.91 3.96
N ASN A 219 -2.80 26.59 4.17
CA ASN A 219 -1.72 25.63 4.09
C ASN A 219 -2.19 24.46 3.21
N VAL A 220 -1.52 24.28 2.09
CA VAL A 220 -1.84 23.25 1.09
C VAL A 220 -0.58 22.52 0.70
N VAL A 221 -0.69 21.20 0.63
CA VAL A 221 0.30 20.31 0.00
C VAL A 221 -0.39 19.63 -1.16
N GLU A 222 0.23 19.67 -2.35
CA GLU A 222 -0.32 19.01 -3.54
C GLU A 222 0.79 18.21 -4.24
N THR A 223 0.46 16.97 -4.61
CA THR A 223 1.37 16.07 -5.33
C THR A 223 0.58 15.02 -6.11
N ASP A 224 1.21 14.34 -7.07
CA ASP A 224 0.62 13.24 -7.80
C ASP A 224 0.58 11.94 -6.96
N PRO A 225 -0.22 10.94 -7.37
CA PRO A 225 -0.39 9.70 -6.61
C PRO A 225 0.88 8.85 -6.45
N LEU A 226 1.77 8.83 -7.45
CA LEU A 226 2.99 8.04 -7.40
C LEU A 226 4.01 8.68 -6.46
N THR A 227 4.22 9.97 -6.57
CA THR A 227 5.05 10.74 -5.64
C THR A 227 4.52 10.64 -4.21
N TRP A 228 3.20 10.76 -4.03
CA TRP A 228 2.58 10.56 -2.71
C TRP A 228 2.90 9.19 -2.12
N MET A 229 2.71 8.12 -2.89
CA MET A 229 3.04 6.76 -2.45
C MET A 229 4.50 6.64 -2.06
N ARG A 230 5.43 7.16 -2.86
CA ARG A 230 6.88 7.11 -2.58
C ARG A 230 7.24 7.86 -1.30
N LEU A 231 6.68 9.04 -1.08
CA LEU A 231 6.86 9.82 0.16
C LEU A 231 6.32 9.07 1.38
N ALA A 232 5.10 8.56 1.28
CA ALA A 232 4.43 7.88 2.38
C ALA A 232 5.11 6.55 2.78
N THR A 233 5.88 5.96 1.87
CA THR A 233 6.59 4.68 2.07
C THR A 233 8.12 4.82 2.10
N GLY A 234 8.64 6.05 2.15
CA GLY A 234 10.08 6.32 2.31
C GLY A 234 10.93 6.04 1.06
N ARG A 235 10.32 5.93 -0.14
CA ARG A 235 11.04 5.75 -1.42
C ARG A 235 11.60 7.05 -1.99
N THR A 236 11.11 8.18 -1.50
CA THR A 236 11.61 9.53 -1.80
C THR A 236 11.54 10.38 -0.54
N GLY A 237 12.56 11.21 -0.30
CA GLY A 237 12.61 12.13 0.82
C GLY A 237 11.74 13.38 0.58
N TRP A 238 11.22 13.98 1.65
CA TRP A 238 10.40 15.20 1.56
C TRP A 238 11.17 16.37 0.92
N ALA A 239 12.42 16.61 1.35
CA ALA A 239 13.24 17.68 0.81
C ALA A 239 13.56 17.47 -0.67
N GLU A 240 13.94 16.25 -1.05
CA GLU A 240 14.18 15.85 -2.43
C GLU A 240 12.95 16.12 -3.33
N ALA A 241 11.78 15.70 -2.88
CA ALA A 241 10.55 15.90 -3.64
C ALA A 241 10.17 17.39 -3.81
N LEU A 242 10.50 18.25 -2.85
CA LEU A 242 10.34 19.69 -2.97
C LEU A 242 11.35 20.29 -3.96
N ASP A 243 12.61 19.90 -3.87
CA ASP A 243 13.70 20.40 -4.73
C ASP A 243 13.46 20.02 -6.22
N GLU A 244 12.88 18.84 -6.44
CA GLU A 244 12.50 18.36 -7.78
C GLU A 244 11.13 18.85 -8.25
N ALA A 245 10.46 19.72 -7.46
CA ALA A 245 9.11 20.22 -7.74
C ALA A 245 8.04 19.13 -7.94
N LEU A 246 8.24 17.95 -7.37
CA LEU A 246 7.27 16.85 -7.34
C LEU A 246 6.16 17.09 -6.30
N VAL A 247 6.42 17.97 -5.33
CA VAL A 247 5.47 18.42 -4.31
C VAL A 247 5.39 19.93 -4.34
N SER A 248 4.17 20.46 -4.32
CA SER A 248 3.90 21.87 -4.05
C SER A 248 3.42 22.02 -2.60
N ALA A 249 4.15 22.77 -1.79
CA ALA A 249 3.79 23.03 -0.39
C ALA A 249 3.76 24.54 -0.14
N GLY A 250 2.59 25.08 0.22
CA GLY A 250 2.37 26.50 0.47
C GLY A 250 1.72 26.76 1.82
N GLY A 251 2.27 27.72 2.58
CA GLY A 251 1.80 28.11 3.91
C GLY A 251 2.75 27.67 5.03
N GLU A 252 2.67 28.34 6.18
CA GLU A 252 3.59 28.15 7.31
C GLU A 252 3.57 26.74 7.94
N ARG A 253 2.47 25.98 7.73
CA ARG A 253 2.26 24.65 8.32
C ARG A 253 2.29 23.52 7.27
N ALA A 254 2.65 23.83 6.04
CA ALA A 254 2.62 22.88 4.93
C ALA A 254 3.83 21.93 4.87
N ASP A 255 4.72 21.96 5.88
CA ASP A 255 5.83 21.01 6.00
C ASP A 255 5.35 19.70 6.64
N LEU A 256 5.45 18.60 5.89
CA LEU A 256 5.09 17.25 6.34
C LEU A 256 6.31 16.35 6.61
N ALA A 257 7.54 16.88 6.56
CA ALA A 257 8.77 16.09 6.73
C ALA A 257 8.76 15.22 8.00
N ALA A 258 8.32 15.79 9.14
CA ALA A 258 8.28 15.09 10.42
C ALA A 258 7.17 14.00 10.50
N LEU A 259 6.24 14.00 9.55
CA LEU A 259 5.12 13.05 9.50
C LEU A 259 5.37 11.89 8.52
N LEU A 260 6.35 12.01 7.64
CA LEU A 260 6.69 11.03 6.61
C LEU A 260 8.04 10.37 6.92
N PRO A 261 8.23 9.10 6.55
CA PRO A 261 7.22 8.23 5.99
C PRO A 261 6.16 7.75 6.99
N LEU A 262 5.08 7.18 6.48
CA LEU A 262 4.03 6.55 7.29
C LEU A 262 4.36 5.08 7.59
N MET A 263 5.05 4.44 6.66
CA MET A 263 5.56 3.08 6.73
C MET A 263 6.89 2.99 5.97
N SER A 264 7.78 2.12 6.40
CA SER A 264 9.10 1.91 5.81
C SER A 264 9.51 0.44 5.92
#